data_9adc5ad786731406d9b9720d03b4f098
#
_entry.id   9adc5ad786731406d9b9720d03b4f098
#
_cell.length_a   1.000
_cell.length_b   1.000
_cell.length_c   1.000
_cell.angle_alpha   90.00
_cell.angle_beta   90.00
_cell.angle_gamma   90.00
#
_symmetry.space_group_name_H-M   'P 1'
#
loop_
_entity.id
_entity.type
_entity.pdbx_description
1 polymer ?
#
loop_
_entity_poly.entity_id
_entity_poly.type
_entity_poly.pdbx_seq_one_letter_code
_entity_poly.pdbx_strand_id
1 'polypeptide(L)'
;MSSLPDKRRGKNRRYGMEDAALSAFSVFFTQTPSFLAYQRLMEGSKGKSNAQSLFGVHRIPCDNQIRDLLDAVSPEHLFPVFEDILQVLEAQGQLEDFRCLGDSLLVALDGTEYFSSDQIHCPHCSTRTQKSGKTHYFHSVVTPVIVCPGQNHVIPLVPEFIVPQDGHDKQDCENAAAKRWLSRQEQCLRALNVTV
;
A
#
# COMPACT_ATOMS: atom_id res chain seq x y z
N MET A 1 -0.82 6.96 -12.34
CA MET A 1 -0.08 7.68 -11.26
C MET A 1 0.06 9.19 -11.49
N SER A 2 -0.48 9.73 -12.56
CA SER A 2 -0.35 11.15 -12.95
C SER A 2 -1.05 12.17 -12.04
N SER A 3 -1.72 11.78 -10.99
CA SER A 3 -2.60 12.66 -10.21
C SER A 3 -2.34 12.73 -8.71
N LEU A 4 -1.15 12.34 -8.24
CA LEU A 4 -0.84 12.52 -6.82
C LEU A 4 -0.79 14.01 -6.48
N PRO A 5 -1.50 14.45 -5.42
CA PRO A 5 -1.57 15.86 -5.06
C PRO A 5 -0.21 16.38 -4.61
N ASP A 6 0.17 17.53 -5.15
CA ASP A 6 1.40 18.21 -4.78
C ASP A 6 1.08 19.48 -3.98
N LYS A 7 1.30 19.44 -2.68
CA LYS A 7 1.04 20.56 -1.76
C LYS A 7 2.11 21.66 -1.82
N ARG A 8 3.20 21.46 -2.54
CA ARG A 8 4.28 22.46 -2.63
C ARG A 8 3.83 23.68 -3.42
N ARG A 9 4.17 24.86 -2.91
CA ARG A 9 3.96 26.14 -3.61
C ARG A 9 5.26 26.55 -4.33
N GLY A 10 5.16 27.06 -5.56
CA GLY A 10 6.28 27.58 -6.32
C GLY A 10 6.62 26.79 -7.57
N LYS A 11 7.41 27.42 -8.46
CA LYS A 11 7.74 26.89 -9.79
C LYS A 11 9.03 26.05 -9.81
N ASN A 12 9.88 26.17 -8.78
CA ASN A 12 11.21 25.53 -8.75
C ASN A 12 11.16 24.13 -8.09
N ARG A 13 10.46 23.20 -8.73
CA ARG A 13 10.30 21.82 -8.27
C ARG A 13 11.34 20.94 -8.97
N ARG A 14 12.35 20.52 -8.22
CA ARG A 14 13.42 19.65 -8.75
C ARG A 14 12.92 18.25 -9.09
N TYR A 15 11.97 17.72 -8.32
CA TYR A 15 11.40 16.37 -8.46
C TYR A 15 9.89 16.44 -8.57
N GLY A 16 9.31 15.61 -9.44
CA GLY A 16 7.87 15.40 -9.54
C GLY A 16 7.35 14.47 -8.44
N MET A 17 6.04 14.48 -8.23
CA MET A 17 5.38 13.49 -7.34
C MET A 17 5.52 12.08 -7.89
N GLU A 18 5.52 11.94 -9.22
CA GLU A 18 5.76 10.66 -9.91
C GLU A 18 7.16 10.12 -9.62
N ASP A 19 8.19 10.97 -9.70
CA ASP A 19 9.57 10.55 -9.37
C ASP A 19 9.65 10.02 -7.94
N ALA A 20 9.00 10.67 -6.98
CA ALA A 20 8.98 10.25 -5.59
C ALA A 20 8.22 8.93 -5.40
N ALA A 21 7.04 8.81 -5.98
CA ALA A 21 6.20 7.61 -5.84
C ALA A 21 6.83 6.38 -6.52
N LEU A 22 7.33 6.55 -7.74
CA LEU A 22 7.98 5.46 -8.47
C LEU A 22 9.33 5.08 -7.84
N SER A 23 10.07 6.05 -7.28
CA SER A 23 11.28 5.75 -6.50
C SER A 23 10.96 4.95 -5.24
N ALA A 24 9.90 5.30 -4.51
CA ALA A 24 9.45 4.54 -3.35
C ALA A 24 9.01 3.12 -3.75
N PHE A 25 8.16 2.98 -4.76
CA PHE A 25 7.71 1.69 -5.28
C PHE A 25 8.90 0.81 -5.69
N SER A 26 9.86 1.36 -6.42
CA SER A 26 10.98 0.60 -6.95
C SER A 26 11.92 0.06 -5.88
N VAL A 27 12.04 0.73 -4.73
CA VAL A 27 12.79 0.20 -3.57
C VAL A 27 12.18 -1.12 -3.07
N PHE A 28 10.86 -1.16 -2.92
CA PHE A 28 10.15 -2.37 -2.51
C PHE A 28 10.16 -3.43 -3.59
N PHE A 29 9.93 -3.05 -4.84
CA PHE A 29 9.93 -3.96 -5.99
C PHE A 29 11.28 -4.66 -6.18
N THR A 30 12.38 -3.93 -6.02
CA THR A 30 13.74 -4.50 -6.13
C THR A 30 14.23 -5.14 -4.83
N GLN A 31 13.42 -5.13 -3.77
CA GLN A 31 13.78 -5.64 -2.44
C GLN A 31 15.11 -5.06 -1.91
N THR A 32 15.38 -3.80 -2.23
CA THR A 32 16.60 -3.13 -1.80
C THR A 32 16.47 -2.75 -0.32
N PRO A 33 17.51 -2.93 0.51
CA PRO A 33 17.40 -2.79 1.96
C PRO A 33 17.16 -1.36 2.46
N SER A 34 17.38 -0.36 1.62
CA SER A 34 17.12 1.05 1.97
C SER A 34 17.03 1.94 0.74
N PHE A 35 16.42 3.12 0.88
CA PHE A 35 16.39 4.15 -0.16
C PHE A 35 17.79 4.60 -0.58
N LEU A 36 18.71 4.73 0.36
CA LEU A 36 20.10 5.11 0.06
C LEU A 36 20.83 4.03 -0.75
N ALA A 37 20.66 2.76 -0.39
CA ALA A 37 21.23 1.65 -1.14
C ALA A 37 20.64 1.59 -2.55
N TYR A 38 19.34 1.80 -2.71
CA TYR A 38 18.67 1.89 -4.00
C TYR A 38 19.22 3.04 -4.85
N GLN A 39 19.33 4.24 -4.27
CA GLN A 39 19.86 5.42 -4.95
C GLN A 39 21.27 5.16 -5.50
N ARG A 40 22.16 4.62 -4.65
CA ARG A 40 23.54 4.27 -5.06
C ARG A 40 23.57 3.21 -6.16
N LEU A 41 22.71 2.19 -6.06
CA LEU A 41 22.61 1.13 -7.07
C LEU A 41 22.19 1.70 -8.43
N MET A 42 21.19 2.56 -8.45
CA MET A 42 20.64 3.12 -9.68
C MET A 42 21.50 4.22 -10.30
N GLU A 43 22.14 5.06 -9.48
CA GLU A 43 23.07 6.09 -9.95
C GLU A 43 24.41 5.52 -10.39
N GLY A 44 24.86 4.39 -9.80
CA GLY A 44 26.12 3.73 -10.12
C GLY A 44 26.12 2.94 -11.44
N SER A 45 24.96 2.77 -12.07
CA SER A 45 24.83 2.04 -13.34
C SER A 45 25.40 2.88 -14.49
N LYS A 46 26.47 2.38 -15.13
CA LYS A 46 27.01 2.99 -16.34
C LYS A 46 26.01 2.84 -17.48
N GLY A 47 25.42 3.94 -17.94
CA GLY A 47 24.43 3.95 -18.99
C GLY A 47 23.06 4.43 -18.52
N LYS A 48 21.98 4.01 -19.18
CA LYS A 48 20.62 4.29 -18.73
C LYS A 48 20.38 3.58 -17.41
N SER A 49 20.10 4.32 -16.35
CA SER A 49 19.79 3.70 -15.06
C SER A 49 18.53 2.86 -15.19
N ASN A 50 18.47 1.72 -14.49
CA ASN A 50 17.26 0.90 -14.45
C ASN A 50 16.05 1.68 -13.88
N ALA A 51 16.27 2.69 -13.05
CA ALA A 51 15.24 3.61 -12.61
C ALA A 51 14.54 4.30 -13.78
N GLN A 52 15.29 4.77 -14.76
CA GLN A 52 14.73 5.42 -15.95
C GLN A 52 14.10 4.42 -16.92
N SER A 53 14.76 3.29 -17.19
CA SER A 53 14.30 2.34 -18.20
C SER A 53 13.12 1.47 -17.74
N LEU A 54 13.07 1.08 -16.47
CA LEU A 54 12.02 0.22 -15.91
C LEU A 54 10.88 1.02 -15.26
N PHE A 55 11.21 2.12 -14.59
CA PHE A 55 10.24 2.87 -13.79
C PHE A 55 9.96 4.28 -14.30
N GLY A 56 10.63 4.72 -15.39
CA GLY A 56 10.46 6.07 -15.92
C GLY A 56 10.94 7.18 -15.00
N VAL A 57 11.74 6.88 -13.97
CA VAL A 57 12.23 7.84 -13.00
C VAL A 57 13.45 8.55 -13.58
N HIS A 58 13.32 9.84 -13.85
CA HIS A 58 14.40 10.65 -14.43
C HIS A 58 15.38 11.16 -13.39
N ARG A 59 14.93 11.36 -12.16
CA ARG A 59 15.73 11.82 -11.02
C ARG A 59 15.25 11.13 -9.76
N ILE A 60 16.18 10.54 -9.02
CA ILE A 60 15.87 9.85 -7.76
C ILE A 60 16.02 10.85 -6.60
N PRO A 61 14.93 11.19 -5.89
CA PRO A 61 15.03 12.03 -4.70
C PRO A 61 15.74 11.27 -3.56
N CYS A 62 16.36 11.98 -2.63
CA CYS A 62 16.85 11.34 -1.41
C CYS A 62 15.69 10.86 -0.53
N ASP A 63 15.96 9.96 0.40
CA ASP A 63 14.96 9.33 1.28
C ASP A 63 14.11 10.34 2.06
N ASN A 64 14.72 11.35 2.66
CA ASN A 64 14.01 12.41 3.37
C ASN A 64 13.04 13.15 2.43
N GLN A 65 13.47 13.44 1.21
CA GLN A 65 12.63 14.13 0.25
C GLN A 65 11.49 13.26 -0.28
N ILE A 66 11.69 11.96 -0.43
CA ILE A 66 10.61 11.01 -0.76
C ILE A 66 9.56 11.03 0.36
N ARG A 67 9.99 10.94 1.62
CA ARG A 67 9.09 11.03 2.78
C ARG A 67 8.34 12.35 2.82
N ASP A 68 9.04 13.49 2.76
CA ASP A 68 8.42 14.82 2.80
C ASP A 68 7.36 15.02 1.70
N LEU A 69 7.57 14.41 0.53
CA LEU A 69 6.63 14.47 -0.57
C LEU A 69 5.43 13.54 -0.39
N LEU A 70 5.65 12.32 0.08
CA LEU A 70 4.63 11.28 0.15
C LEU A 70 3.83 11.30 1.46
N ASP A 71 4.41 11.74 2.59
CA ASP A 71 3.71 11.81 3.88
C ASP A 71 2.46 12.71 3.84
N ALA A 72 2.42 13.64 2.89
CA ALA A 72 1.27 14.53 2.70
C ALA A 72 0.18 13.95 1.77
N VAL A 73 0.40 12.77 1.20
CA VAL A 73 -0.50 12.12 0.22
C VAL A 73 -1.34 11.07 0.94
N SER A 74 -2.66 11.18 0.80
CA SER A 74 -3.54 10.10 1.29
C SER A 74 -3.29 8.81 0.52
N PRO A 75 -3.18 7.65 1.21
CA PRO A 75 -3.03 6.35 0.56
C PRO A 75 -4.17 6.01 -0.40
N GLU A 76 -5.34 6.62 -0.22
CA GLU A 76 -6.50 6.43 -1.11
C GLU A 76 -6.22 6.79 -2.57
N HIS A 77 -5.25 7.66 -2.83
CA HIS A 77 -4.81 7.96 -4.21
C HIS A 77 -4.16 6.77 -4.92
N LEU A 78 -3.79 5.73 -4.18
CA LEU A 78 -3.23 4.49 -4.74
C LEU A 78 -4.27 3.38 -4.89
N PHE A 79 -5.46 3.52 -4.31
CA PHE A 79 -6.51 2.49 -4.38
C PHE A 79 -6.93 2.15 -5.81
N PRO A 80 -7.08 3.11 -6.73
CA PRO A 80 -7.41 2.79 -8.12
C PRO A 80 -6.38 1.87 -8.81
N VAL A 81 -5.12 1.86 -8.36
CA VAL A 81 -4.10 0.96 -8.94
C VAL A 81 -4.43 -0.51 -8.69
N PHE A 82 -4.96 -0.83 -7.51
CA PHE A 82 -5.41 -2.19 -7.18
C PHE A 82 -6.61 -2.60 -8.05
N GLU A 83 -7.54 -1.67 -8.25
CA GLU A 83 -8.73 -1.89 -9.08
C GLU A 83 -8.34 -2.08 -10.55
N ASP A 84 -7.45 -1.23 -11.08
CA ASP A 84 -6.93 -1.34 -12.45
C ASP A 84 -6.23 -2.69 -12.67
N ILE A 85 -5.40 -3.13 -11.72
CA ILE A 85 -4.72 -4.44 -11.81
C ILE A 85 -5.74 -5.57 -11.83
N LEU A 86 -6.73 -5.54 -10.95
CA LEU A 86 -7.77 -6.57 -10.88
C LEU A 86 -8.56 -6.66 -12.18
N GLN A 87 -8.94 -5.50 -12.76
CA GLN A 87 -9.63 -5.44 -14.06
C GLN A 87 -8.78 -6.02 -15.19
N VAL A 88 -7.47 -5.73 -15.21
CA VAL A 88 -6.56 -6.29 -16.21
C VAL A 88 -6.46 -7.82 -16.07
N LEU A 89 -6.34 -8.34 -14.86
CA LEU A 89 -6.28 -9.78 -14.59
C LEU A 89 -7.58 -10.47 -15.01
N GLU A 90 -8.72 -9.86 -14.74
CA GLU A 90 -10.05 -10.36 -15.16
C GLU A 90 -10.17 -10.39 -16.68
N ALA A 91 -9.86 -9.25 -17.34
CA ALA A 91 -9.93 -9.15 -18.79
C ALA A 91 -9.00 -10.12 -19.54
N GLN A 92 -7.91 -10.54 -18.90
CA GLN A 92 -6.96 -11.54 -19.43
C GLN A 92 -7.32 -12.98 -19.05
N GLY A 93 -8.42 -13.21 -18.33
CA GLY A 93 -8.84 -14.53 -17.87
C GLY A 93 -7.95 -15.13 -16.76
N GLN A 94 -7.05 -14.34 -16.18
CA GLN A 94 -6.10 -14.84 -15.16
C GLN A 94 -6.76 -15.11 -13.80
N LEU A 95 -7.96 -14.60 -13.56
CA LEU A 95 -8.72 -14.89 -12.35
C LEU A 95 -9.31 -16.32 -12.37
N GLU A 96 -9.44 -16.95 -13.54
CA GLU A 96 -9.99 -18.29 -13.65
C GLU A 96 -9.13 -19.33 -12.90
N ASP A 97 -7.80 -19.14 -12.88
CA ASP A 97 -6.88 -20.02 -12.15
C ASP A 97 -7.02 -19.90 -10.61
N PHE A 98 -7.73 -18.89 -10.14
CA PHE A 98 -8.01 -18.67 -8.72
C PHE A 98 -9.41 -19.09 -8.30
N ARG A 99 -10.27 -19.51 -9.26
CA ARG A 99 -11.60 -19.97 -8.92
C ARG A 99 -11.54 -21.35 -8.25
N CYS A 100 -12.22 -21.47 -7.13
CA CYS A 100 -12.36 -22.68 -6.35
C CYS A 100 -13.75 -22.71 -5.69
N LEU A 101 -14.07 -23.72 -4.90
CA LEU A 101 -15.32 -23.81 -4.13
C LEU A 101 -16.59 -23.44 -4.94
N GLY A 102 -16.85 -24.18 -6.05
CA GLY A 102 -18.05 -23.93 -6.87
C GLY A 102 -17.96 -22.71 -7.76
N ASP A 103 -16.81 -22.47 -8.35
CA ASP A 103 -16.56 -21.36 -9.27
C ASP A 103 -16.48 -19.97 -8.61
N SER A 104 -16.23 -19.91 -7.31
CA SER A 104 -16.05 -18.67 -6.58
C SER A 104 -14.58 -18.31 -6.44
N LEU A 105 -14.26 -17.03 -6.39
CA LEU A 105 -12.99 -16.53 -5.89
C LEU A 105 -13.04 -16.52 -4.35
N LEU A 106 -11.98 -16.95 -3.70
CA LEU A 106 -11.86 -16.93 -2.25
C LEU A 106 -11.02 -15.75 -1.80
N VAL A 107 -11.58 -14.89 -0.93
CA VAL A 107 -10.87 -13.76 -0.33
C VAL A 107 -10.57 -14.03 1.13
N ALA A 108 -9.30 -13.96 1.49
CA ALA A 108 -8.85 -13.98 2.87
C ALA A 108 -8.65 -12.55 3.37
N LEU A 109 -9.13 -12.29 4.59
CA LEU A 109 -8.95 -11.03 5.30
C LEU A 109 -8.06 -11.28 6.52
N ASP A 110 -6.96 -10.55 6.63
CA ASP A 110 -6.08 -10.62 7.78
C ASP A 110 -5.55 -9.23 8.14
N GLY A 111 -5.41 -8.98 9.45
CA GLY A 111 -4.87 -7.74 9.99
C GLY A 111 -3.38 -7.88 10.27
N THR A 112 -2.61 -6.93 9.77
CA THR A 112 -1.15 -6.90 9.96
C THR A 112 -0.71 -5.59 10.59
N GLU A 113 0.11 -5.67 11.64
CA GLU A 113 0.82 -4.53 12.19
C GLU A 113 2.09 -4.29 11.35
N TYR A 114 2.09 -3.24 10.52
CA TYR A 114 3.19 -2.96 9.59
C TYR A 114 4.20 -1.96 10.13
N PHE A 115 3.89 -1.26 11.23
CA PHE A 115 4.78 -0.35 11.93
C PHE A 115 4.51 -0.40 13.42
N SER A 116 5.57 -0.39 14.22
CA SER A 116 5.47 -0.21 15.68
C SER A 116 6.71 0.44 16.28
N SER A 117 6.51 1.27 17.30
CA SER A 117 7.59 1.96 18.01
C SER A 117 7.13 2.42 19.41
N ASP A 118 8.07 2.50 20.33
CA ASP A 118 7.86 3.12 21.65
C ASP A 118 8.24 4.62 21.67
N GLN A 119 8.81 5.15 20.58
CA GLN A 119 9.32 6.51 20.50
C GLN A 119 8.77 7.28 19.30
N ILE A 120 8.79 6.65 18.11
CA ILE A 120 8.37 7.28 16.87
C ILE A 120 6.86 7.11 16.72
N HIS A 121 6.14 8.21 16.53
CA HIS A 121 4.68 8.18 16.35
C HIS A 121 4.19 9.37 15.52
N CYS A 122 3.00 9.22 14.99
CA CYS A 122 2.25 10.27 14.29
C CYS A 122 0.82 10.39 14.88
N PRO A 123 0.05 11.41 14.50
CA PRO A 123 -1.33 11.57 14.99
C PRO A 123 -2.28 10.42 14.63
N HIS A 124 -1.93 9.61 13.64
CA HIS A 124 -2.73 8.48 13.15
C HIS A 124 -2.30 7.13 13.75
N CYS A 125 -1.34 7.10 14.67
CA CYS A 125 -0.97 5.87 15.36
C CYS A 125 -2.07 5.39 16.29
N SER A 126 -2.34 4.11 16.24
CA SER A 126 -3.00 3.38 17.32
C SER A 126 -2.04 3.24 18.51
N THR A 127 -2.58 3.10 19.71
CA THR A 127 -1.78 3.00 20.94
C THR A 127 -2.20 1.80 21.78
N ARG A 128 -1.22 1.21 22.48
CA ARG A 128 -1.46 0.23 23.55
C ARG A 128 -0.51 0.50 24.72
N THR A 129 -1.01 0.37 25.93
CA THR A 129 -0.18 0.49 27.14
C THR A 129 0.42 -0.87 27.47
N GLN A 130 1.74 -0.93 27.55
CA GLN A 130 2.45 -2.13 27.99
C GLN A 130 2.32 -2.31 29.51
N LYS A 131 2.58 -3.52 30.00
CA LYS A 131 2.61 -3.82 31.46
C LYS A 131 3.59 -2.94 32.22
N SER A 132 4.61 -2.44 31.57
CA SER A 132 5.61 -1.50 32.11
C SER A 132 5.11 -0.08 32.30
N GLY A 133 3.88 0.24 31.85
CA GLY A 133 3.31 1.59 31.83
C GLY A 133 3.76 2.41 30.62
N LYS A 134 4.61 1.87 29.71
CA LYS A 134 5.02 2.56 28.49
C LYS A 134 3.92 2.50 27.44
N THR A 135 3.76 3.60 26.71
CA THR A 135 2.90 3.64 25.52
C THR A 135 3.65 3.07 24.32
N HIS A 136 3.01 2.17 23.63
CA HIS A 136 3.47 1.59 22.38
C HIS A 136 2.58 2.10 21.25
N TYR A 137 3.18 2.64 20.21
CA TYR A 137 2.52 3.21 19.03
C TYR A 137 2.63 2.22 17.89
N PHE A 138 1.56 2.05 17.11
CA PHE A 138 1.57 1.13 16.00
C PHE A 138 0.59 1.53 14.90
N HIS A 139 0.83 1.03 13.69
CA HIS A 139 -0.09 1.08 12.58
C HIS A 139 -0.45 -0.32 12.10
N SER A 140 -1.73 -0.54 11.88
CA SER A 140 -2.24 -1.80 11.36
C SER A 140 -3.08 -1.57 10.11
N VAL A 141 -3.18 -2.61 9.31
CA VAL A 141 -3.94 -2.62 8.06
C VAL A 141 -4.58 -3.99 7.89
N VAL A 142 -5.82 -4.03 7.42
CA VAL A 142 -6.41 -5.26 6.88
C VAL A 142 -5.99 -5.37 5.43
N THR A 143 -5.35 -6.49 5.09
CA THR A 143 -4.84 -6.79 3.75
C THR A 143 -5.67 -7.88 3.10
N PRO A 144 -6.74 -7.53 2.37
CA PRO A 144 -7.55 -8.51 1.66
C PRO A 144 -6.78 -9.07 0.47
N VAL A 145 -6.80 -10.38 0.29
CA VAL A 145 -6.13 -11.07 -0.82
C VAL A 145 -7.02 -12.15 -1.41
N ILE A 146 -7.02 -12.26 -2.75
CA ILE A 146 -7.58 -13.44 -3.43
C ILE A 146 -6.57 -14.57 -3.29
N VAL A 147 -7.05 -15.71 -2.81
CA VAL A 147 -6.27 -16.93 -2.59
C VAL A 147 -6.90 -18.10 -3.30
N CYS A 148 -6.08 -19.10 -3.64
CA CYS A 148 -6.57 -20.39 -4.12
C CYS A 148 -5.71 -21.51 -3.52
N PRO A 149 -6.33 -22.56 -2.93
CA PRO A 149 -5.60 -23.71 -2.43
C PRO A 149 -4.72 -24.33 -3.52
N GLY A 150 -3.44 -24.53 -3.22
CA GLY A 150 -2.46 -25.08 -4.17
C GLY A 150 -1.72 -24.04 -5.01
N GLN A 151 -2.11 -22.77 -4.98
CA GLN A 151 -1.35 -21.67 -5.59
C GLN A 151 -0.33 -21.10 -4.61
N ASN A 152 0.84 -20.73 -5.13
CA ASN A 152 1.94 -20.15 -4.35
C ASN A 152 1.94 -18.60 -4.36
N HIS A 153 0.98 -18.00 -5.02
CA HIS A 153 0.83 -16.54 -5.15
C HIS A 153 -0.59 -16.14 -4.82
N VAL A 154 -0.75 -14.87 -4.48
CA VAL A 154 -2.02 -14.26 -4.12
C VAL A 154 -2.21 -12.97 -4.90
N ILE A 155 -3.45 -12.53 -5.06
CA ILE A 155 -3.75 -11.24 -5.70
C ILE A 155 -4.18 -10.27 -4.61
N PRO A 156 -3.40 -9.22 -4.31
CA PRO A 156 -3.77 -8.23 -3.32
C PRO A 156 -4.92 -7.35 -3.82
N LEU A 157 -5.87 -7.08 -2.92
CA LEU A 157 -6.96 -6.14 -3.13
C LEU A 157 -6.69 -4.82 -2.38
N VAL A 158 -7.57 -3.84 -2.57
CA VAL A 158 -7.47 -2.55 -1.87
C VAL A 158 -7.38 -2.76 -0.36
N PRO A 159 -6.34 -2.25 0.31
CA PRO A 159 -6.20 -2.40 1.76
C PRO A 159 -7.17 -1.50 2.53
N GLU A 160 -7.45 -1.86 3.78
CA GLU A 160 -8.21 -1.02 4.72
C GLU A 160 -7.36 -0.70 5.94
N PHE A 161 -7.00 0.58 6.11
CA PHE A 161 -6.18 1.03 7.23
C PHE A 161 -7.00 1.10 8.52
N ILE A 162 -6.41 0.61 9.61
CA ILE A 162 -6.94 0.72 10.97
C ILE A 162 -6.34 1.98 11.58
N VAL A 163 -7.19 2.96 11.86
CA VAL A 163 -6.78 4.26 12.42
C VAL A 163 -7.56 4.55 13.69
N PRO A 164 -7.02 5.35 14.63
CA PRO A 164 -7.80 5.83 15.76
C PRO A 164 -9.06 6.54 15.26
N GLN A 165 -10.20 6.25 15.87
CA GLN A 165 -11.45 6.91 15.51
C GLN A 165 -11.62 8.17 16.36
N ASP A 166 -11.64 9.33 15.72
CA ASP A 166 -11.93 10.59 16.37
C ASP A 166 -13.38 10.60 16.89
N GLY A 167 -13.54 10.85 18.18
CA GLY A 167 -14.83 10.98 18.84
C GLY A 167 -15.50 9.67 19.25
N HIS A 168 -14.83 8.53 19.17
CA HIS A 168 -15.28 7.25 19.70
C HIS A 168 -14.52 6.83 20.94
N ASP A 169 -15.22 6.21 21.91
CA ASP A 169 -14.61 5.71 23.17
C ASP A 169 -13.64 4.54 22.96
N LYS A 170 -13.74 3.89 21.81
CA LYS A 170 -12.90 2.72 21.46
C LYS A 170 -12.07 3.00 20.23
N GLN A 171 -10.80 2.63 20.34
CA GLN A 171 -9.89 2.56 19.19
C GLN A 171 -10.44 1.59 18.14
N ASP A 172 -10.26 1.91 16.86
CA ASP A 172 -10.62 1.06 15.73
C ASP A 172 -9.94 -0.32 15.82
N CYS A 173 -10.55 -1.32 15.20
CA CYS A 173 -10.07 -2.70 15.24
C CYS A 173 -10.25 -3.40 13.89
N GLU A 174 -9.59 -4.54 13.74
CA GLU A 174 -9.64 -5.37 12.53
C GLU A 174 -11.07 -5.71 12.10
N ASN A 175 -11.93 -6.08 13.04
CA ASN A 175 -13.32 -6.43 12.74
C ASN A 175 -14.13 -5.23 12.20
N ALA A 176 -13.86 -4.03 12.72
CA ALA A 176 -14.53 -2.81 12.23
C ALA A 176 -13.98 -2.45 10.83
N ALA A 177 -12.68 -2.55 10.65
CA ALA A 177 -12.02 -2.32 9.37
C ALA A 177 -12.50 -3.33 8.30
N ALA A 178 -12.56 -4.61 8.63
CA ALA A 178 -13.07 -5.64 7.73
C ALA A 178 -14.52 -5.36 7.30
N LYS A 179 -15.39 -4.96 8.23
CA LYS A 179 -16.77 -4.58 7.90
C LYS A 179 -16.85 -3.36 6.97
N ARG A 180 -16.05 -2.33 7.21
CA ARG A 180 -15.97 -1.16 6.33
C ARG A 180 -15.52 -1.56 4.93
N TRP A 181 -14.46 -2.38 4.85
CA TRP A 181 -13.95 -2.90 3.59
C TRP A 181 -15.02 -3.69 2.82
N LEU A 182 -15.68 -4.65 3.46
CA LEU A 182 -16.77 -5.44 2.87
C LEU A 182 -17.90 -4.56 2.34
N SER A 183 -18.32 -3.55 3.12
CA SER A 183 -19.37 -2.63 2.69
C SER A 183 -18.95 -1.78 1.49
N ARG A 184 -17.68 -1.36 1.44
CA ARG A 184 -17.13 -0.55 0.35
C ARG A 184 -16.96 -1.36 -0.94
N GLN A 185 -16.59 -2.63 -0.82
CA GLN A 185 -16.29 -3.51 -1.95
C GLN A 185 -17.48 -4.40 -2.37
N GLU A 186 -18.64 -4.27 -1.75
CA GLU A 186 -19.78 -5.17 -1.94
C GLU A 186 -20.12 -5.40 -3.42
N GLN A 187 -20.19 -4.33 -4.21
CA GLN A 187 -20.54 -4.44 -5.63
C GLN A 187 -19.48 -5.22 -6.45
N CYS A 188 -18.22 -4.94 -6.21
CA CYS A 188 -17.10 -5.63 -6.86
C CYS A 188 -17.08 -7.11 -6.48
N LEU A 189 -17.20 -7.42 -5.20
CA LEU A 189 -17.20 -8.79 -4.68
C LEU A 189 -18.38 -9.63 -5.26
N ARG A 190 -19.56 -9.03 -5.37
CA ARG A 190 -20.71 -9.69 -5.99
C ARG A 190 -20.51 -9.92 -7.48
N ALA A 191 -19.98 -8.94 -8.22
CA ALA A 191 -19.73 -9.05 -9.66
C ALA A 191 -18.71 -10.16 -9.99
N LEU A 192 -17.70 -10.34 -9.14
CA LEU A 192 -16.65 -11.35 -9.30
C LEU A 192 -16.99 -12.72 -8.72
N ASN A 193 -18.18 -12.90 -8.13
CA ASN A 193 -18.58 -14.12 -7.44
C ASN A 193 -17.58 -14.52 -6.34
N VAL A 194 -17.40 -13.64 -5.35
CA VAL A 194 -16.42 -13.83 -4.27
C VAL A 194 -17.08 -14.45 -3.04
N THR A 195 -16.36 -15.38 -2.41
CA THR A 195 -16.59 -15.90 -1.05
C THR A 195 -15.52 -15.33 -0.11
N VAL A 196 -15.93 -14.86 1.06
CA VAL A 196 -15.05 -14.25 2.08
C VAL A 196 -15.04 -15.14 3.33
#